data_3bf60a6c7492c0eebf2636bb5f4880a9
#
_entry.id   3bf60a6c7492c0eebf2636bb5f4880a9
#
_cell.length_a   1.000
_cell.length_b   1.000
_cell.length_c   1.000
_cell.angle_alpha   90.00
_cell.angle_beta   90.00
_cell.angle_gamma   90.00
#
_symmetry.space_group_name_H-M   'P 1'
#
loop_
_entity.id
_entity.type
_entity.pdbx_description
1 polymer ?
#
loop_
_entity_poly.entity_id
_entity_poly.type
_entity_poly.pdbx_seq_one_letter_code
_entity_poly.pdbx_strand_id
1 'polypeptide(L)'
;MESNNVKDGQINHNAEIFINDEFYEKQKDKWLHTGDMVMVQSGHVGHAAVIPEELDNTAAHALIMFRNPKEEIEPYFLNYEYQTDKAKKQIENITTGNTIKHILASDMQEFVVDIPKYEEQKVIASYFCNLDNLITLHQRQTDFYKK
;
A
#
# COMPACT_ATOMS: atom_id res chain seq x y z
N MET A 1 -1.41 -7.05 -10.14
CA MET A 1 -1.29 -5.70 -9.53
C MET A 1 0.08 -5.14 -9.81
N GLU A 2 0.18 -3.87 -10.13
CA GLU A 2 1.42 -3.15 -10.46
C GLU A 2 1.48 -1.78 -9.77
N SER A 3 2.58 -1.05 -9.97
CA SER A 3 2.81 0.28 -9.39
C SER A 3 1.69 1.28 -9.68
N ASN A 4 1.08 1.25 -10.86
CA ASN A 4 -0.01 2.15 -11.24
C ASN A 4 -1.32 1.90 -10.46
N ASN A 5 -1.43 0.74 -9.81
CA ASN A 5 -2.60 0.39 -9.01
C ASN A 5 -2.49 0.87 -7.55
N VAL A 6 -1.34 1.38 -7.12
CA VAL A 6 -1.10 1.77 -5.71
C VAL A 6 -0.79 3.25 -5.64
N LYS A 7 -1.61 4.02 -4.92
CA LYS A 7 -1.43 5.46 -4.74
C LYS A 7 -2.07 5.97 -3.45
N ASP A 8 -1.32 6.76 -2.70
CA ASP A 8 -1.80 7.52 -1.53
C ASP A 8 -2.61 6.68 -0.52
N GLY A 9 -2.11 5.48 -0.21
CA GLY A 9 -2.74 4.57 0.74
C GLY A 9 -3.90 3.75 0.18
N GLN A 10 -4.21 3.89 -1.10
CA GLN A 10 -5.37 3.27 -1.74
C GLN A 10 -4.98 2.45 -2.97
N ILE A 11 -5.85 1.50 -3.31
CA ILE A 11 -5.74 0.71 -4.53
C ILE A 11 -6.65 1.32 -5.60
N ASN A 12 -6.06 1.51 -6.78
CA ASN A 12 -6.74 1.99 -7.97
C ASN A 12 -6.93 0.83 -8.95
N HIS A 13 -8.17 0.55 -9.30
CA HIS A 13 -8.56 -0.52 -10.24
C HIS A 13 -8.47 -0.09 -11.72
N ASN A 14 -8.08 1.14 -12.01
CA ASN A 14 -7.86 1.58 -13.39
C ASN A 14 -6.61 0.93 -13.97
N ALA A 15 -6.66 0.56 -15.25
CA ALA A 15 -5.55 -0.05 -15.97
C ALA A 15 -5.07 -1.40 -15.37
N GLU A 16 -5.99 -2.25 -14.97
CA GLU A 16 -5.67 -3.62 -14.56
C GLU A 16 -5.08 -4.43 -15.72
N ILE A 17 -4.05 -5.20 -15.42
CA ILE A 17 -3.40 -6.10 -16.37
C ILE A 17 -3.81 -7.53 -16.04
N PHE A 18 -4.29 -8.25 -17.05
CA PHE A 18 -4.64 -9.66 -16.93
C PHE A 18 -3.50 -10.52 -17.48
N ILE A 19 -3.25 -11.62 -16.82
CA ILE A 19 -2.24 -12.62 -17.17
C ILE A 19 -2.93 -13.96 -17.41
N ASN A 20 -2.29 -14.86 -18.18
CA ASN A 20 -2.83 -16.19 -18.39
C ASN A 20 -2.62 -17.10 -17.17
N ASP A 21 -3.41 -18.17 -17.08
CA ASP A 21 -3.43 -19.07 -15.91
C ASP A 21 -2.06 -19.73 -15.68
N GLU A 22 -1.34 -20.11 -16.73
CA GLU A 22 -0.02 -20.73 -16.60
C GLU A 22 0.99 -19.79 -15.95
N PHE A 23 1.00 -18.52 -16.37
CA PHE A 23 1.88 -17.50 -15.78
C PHE A 23 1.45 -17.14 -14.35
N TYR A 24 0.14 -17.09 -14.10
CA TYR A 24 -0.41 -16.85 -12.80
C TYR A 24 0.02 -17.92 -11.78
N GLU A 25 -0.10 -19.20 -12.10
CA GLU A 25 0.33 -20.30 -11.25
C GLU A 25 1.84 -20.31 -10.99
N LYS A 26 2.65 -19.91 -11.99
CA LYS A 26 4.10 -19.75 -11.80
C LYS A 26 4.49 -18.64 -10.84
N GLN A 27 3.59 -17.70 -10.55
CA GLN A 27 3.80 -16.58 -9.63
C GLN A 27 3.23 -16.81 -8.22
N LYS A 28 2.85 -18.05 -7.89
CA LYS A 28 2.11 -18.39 -6.66
C LYS A 28 2.81 -17.92 -5.38
N ASP A 29 4.13 -17.93 -5.34
CA ASP A 29 4.95 -17.42 -4.26
C ASP A 29 4.90 -15.88 -4.09
N LYS A 30 4.40 -15.19 -5.11
CA LYS A 30 4.24 -13.73 -5.17
C LYS A 30 2.79 -13.27 -5.14
N TRP A 31 1.85 -14.17 -4.91
CA TRP A 31 0.48 -13.76 -4.74
C TRP A 31 0.32 -12.93 -3.47
N LEU A 32 -0.45 -11.88 -3.59
CA LEU A 32 -0.82 -11.01 -2.47
C LEU A 32 -1.96 -11.64 -1.69
N HIS A 33 -1.90 -11.48 -0.38
CA HIS A 33 -2.96 -11.95 0.51
C HIS A 33 -3.60 -10.81 1.27
N THR A 34 -4.84 -10.99 1.66
CA THR A 34 -5.58 -10.04 2.50
C THR A 34 -4.75 -9.62 3.71
N GLY A 35 -4.60 -8.32 3.91
CA GLY A 35 -3.79 -7.75 4.98
C GLY A 35 -2.30 -7.60 4.67
N ASP A 36 -1.79 -8.14 3.55
CA ASP A 36 -0.47 -7.77 3.06
C ASP A 36 -0.44 -6.26 2.77
N MET A 37 0.68 -5.61 3.02
CA MET A 37 0.90 -4.25 2.57
C MET A 37 1.89 -4.25 1.41
N VAL A 38 1.62 -3.47 0.38
CA VAL A 38 2.49 -3.31 -0.79
C VAL A 38 2.98 -1.87 -0.91
N MET A 39 4.17 -1.70 -1.49
CA MET A 39 4.75 -0.39 -1.78
C MET A 39 5.32 -0.36 -3.19
N VAL A 40 5.12 0.76 -3.87
CA VAL A 40 5.67 1.02 -5.20
C VAL A 40 7.19 1.13 -5.14
N GLN A 41 7.85 0.27 -5.89
CA GLN A 41 9.31 0.13 -5.94
C GLN A 41 9.97 1.11 -6.91
N SER A 42 9.27 1.53 -7.96
CA SER A 42 9.84 2.32 -9.05
C SER A 42 8.85 3.34 -9.60
N GLY A 43 9.36 4.49 -10.00
CA GLY A 43 8.55 5.62 -10.50
C GLY A 43 7.93 6.43 -9.36
N HIS A 44 6.69 6.14 -8.99
CA HIS A 44 6.01 6.77 -7.83
C HIS A 44 6.38 6.07 -6.52
N VAL A 45 7.67 6.04 -6.21
CA VAL A 45 8.25 5.33 -5.07
C VAL A 45 7.59 5.75 -3.76
N GLY A 46 7.34 4.77 -2.87
CA GLY A 46 6.85 5.02 -1.53
C GLY A 46 5.33 5.07 -1.38
N HIS A 47 4.57 5.08 -2.49
CA HIS A 47 3.13 4.87 -2.40
C HIS A 47 2.85 3.44 -1.93
N ALA A 48 2.06 3.29 -0.89
CA ALA A 48 1.72 2.01 -0.28
C ALA A 48 0.21 1.83 -0.23
N ALA A 49 -0.24 0.57 -0.08
CA ALA A 49 -1.63 0.23 0.19
C ALA A 49 -1.72 -1.13 0.87
N VAL A 50 -2.80 -1.36 1.61
CA VAL A 50 -3.17 -2.66 2.19
C VAL A 50 -4.02 -3.44 1.19
N ILE A 51 -3.77 -4.74 1.07
CA ILE A 51 -4.54 -5.63 0.20
C ILE A 51 -5.86 -6.00 0.88
N PRO A 52 -7.01 -5.60 0.31
CA PRO A 52 -8.31 -5.95 0.84
C PRO A 52 -8.72 -7.38 0.43
N GLU A 53 -9.78 -7.90 1.04
CA GLU A 53 -10.27 -9.27 0.85
C GLU A 53 -10.61 -9.59 -0.62
N GLU A 54 -11.18 -8.65 -1.35
CA GLU A 54 -11.56 -8.83 -2.77
C GLU A 54 -10.37 -8.98 -3.71
N LEU A 55 -9.15 -8.67 -3.24
CA LEU A 55 -7.90 -8.81 -4.00
C LEU A 55 -7.01 -9.92 -3.46
N ASP A 56 -7.54 -10.78 -2.59
CA ASP A 56 -6.82 -11.99 -2.15
C ASP A 56 -6.38 -12.84 -3.34
N ASN A 57 -5.18 -13.40 -3.25
CA ASN A 57 -4.55 -14.18 -4.32
C ASN A 57 -4.28 -13.41 -5.63
N THR A 58 -4.22 -12.10 -5.62
CA THR A 58 -3.81 -11.31 -6.79
C THR A 58 -2.30 -11.43 -7.03
N ALA A 59 -1.87 -11.73 -8.25
CA ALA A 59 -0.46 -11.71 -8.62
C ALA A 59 0.10 -10.28 -8.60
N ALA A 60 1.34 -10.10 -8.10
CA ALA A 60 2.02 -8.82 -7.99
C ALA A 60 3.24 -8.74 -8.91
N HIS A 61 3.50 -7.54 -9.45
CA HIS A 61 4.68 -7.23 -10.23
C HIS A 61 5.27 -5.86 -9.83
N ALA A 62 6.59 -5.82 -9.63
CA ALA A 62 7.35 -4.60 -9.31
C ALA A 62 6.84 -3.84 -8.06
N LEU A 63 6.40 -4.58 -7.05
CA LEU A 63 6.00 -4.08 -5.75
C LEU A 63 6.87 -4.70 -4.65
N ILE A 64 7.21 -3.91 -3.63
CA ILE A 64 7.73 -4.43 -2.36
C ILE A 64 6.54 -4.94 -1.56
N MET A 65 6.64 -6.14 -1.01
CA MET A 65 5.59 -6.77 -0.21
C MET A 65 6.03 -6.84 1.26
N PHE A 66 5.20 -6.29 2.15
CA PHE A 66 5.37 -6.40 3.59
C PHE A 66 4.37 -7.43 4.10
N ARG A 67 4.88 -8.55 4.61
CA ARG A 67 4.09 -9.68 5.07
C ARG A 67 4.80 -10.42 6.22
N ASN A 68 4.05 -11.22 6.94
CA ASN A 68 4.58 -12.03 8.06
C ASN A 68 5.37 -11.18 9.07
N PRO A 69 4.76 -10.15 9.69
CA PRO A 69 5.44 -9.33 10.68
C PRO A 69 5.89 -10.19 11.87
N LYS A 70 7.01 -9.83 12.49
CA LYS A 70 7.53 -10.54 13.68
C LYS A 70 6.67 -10.28 14.93
N GLU A 71 5.98 -9.16 14.97
CA GLU A 71 5.07 -8.74 16.03
C GLU A 71 3.72 -8.39 15.41
N GLU A 72 2.67 -8.36 16.21
CA GLU A 72 1.35 -7.97 15.75
C GLU A 72 1.35 -6.51 15.29
N ILE A 73 1.01 -6.29 14.03
CA ILE A 73 0.86 -4.98 13.41
C ILE A 73 -0.49 -4.91 12.72
N GLU A 74 -1.22 -3.83 12.96
CA GLU A 74 -2.42 -3.49 12.22
C GLU A 74 -2.02 -2.90 10.85
N PRO A 75 -2.32 -3.58 9.72
CA PRO A 75 -1.82 -3.16 8.42
C PRO A 75 -2.27 -1.74 8.02
N TYR A 76 -3.52 -1.38 8.33
CA TYR A 76 -4.02 -0.03 8.03
C TYR A 76 -3.37 1.04 8.89
N PHE A 77 -3.02 0.76 10.14
CA PHE A 77 -2.21 1.67 10.94
C PHE A 77 -0.88 1.95 10.25
N LEU A 78 -0.17 0.91 9.84
CA LEU A 78 1.10 1.02 9.15
C LEU A 78 0.97 1.80 7.83
N ASN A 79 -0.10 1.55 7.08
CA ASN A 79 -0.42 2.26 5.85
C ASN A 79 -0.60 3.78 6.07
N TYR A 80 -1.27 4.19 7.14
CA TYR A 80 -1.38 5.62 7.50
C TYR A 80 -0.05 6.19 7.98
N GLU A 81 0.74 5.43 8.74
CA GLU A 81 2.07 5.86 9.18
C GLU A 81 2.99 6.16 7.99
N TYR A 82 2.95 5.35 6.92
CA TYR A 82 3.70 5.61 5.68
C TYR A 82 3.27 6.88 4.93
N GLN A 83 2.10 7.41 5.21
CA GLN A 83 1.61 8.64 4.59
C GLN A 83 2.01 9.90 5.36
N THR A 84 2.59 9.77 6.55
CA THR A 84 3.07 10.90 7.35
C THR A 84 4.25 11.60 6.66
N ASP A 85 4.45 12.90 6.94
CA ASP A 85 5.58 13.65 6.43
C ASP A 85 6.92 13.09 6.91
N LYS A 86 6.95 12.54 8.15
CA LYS A 86 8.12 11.88 8.71
C LYS A 86 8.51 10.65 7.89
N ALA A 87 7.55 9.78 7.57
CA ALA A 87 7.77 8.59 6.77
C ALA A 87 8.15 8.92 5.32
N LYS A 88 7.44 9.85 4.69
CA LYS A 88 7.76 10.32 3.32
C LYS A 88 9.19 10.83 3.22
N LYS A 89 9.66 11.61 4.21
CA LYS A 89 11.02 12.11 4.24
C LYS A 89 12.07 10.98 4.41
N GLN A 90 11.78 9.95 5.22
CA GLN A 90 12.65 8.79 5.31
C GLN A 90 12.73 8.05 3.98
N ILE A 91 11.58 7.78 3.34
CA ILE A 91 11.50 7.12 2.03
C ILE A 91 12.28 7.91 0.97
N GLU A 92 12.15 9.23 0.96
CA GLU A 92 12.89 10.10 0.04
C GLU A 92 14.41 9.98 0.24
N ASN A 93 14.87 9.92 1.48
CA ASN A 93 16.30 9.80 1.81
C ASN A 93 16.92 8.46 1.40
N ILE A 94 16.16 7.36 1.47
CA ILE A 94 16.62 6.02 1.07
C ILE A 94 16.36 5.72 -0.42
N THR A 95 15.60 6.58 -1.11
CA THR A 95 15.32 6.43 -2.53
C THR A 95 16.52 6.86 -3.38
N THR A 96 16.87 6.07 -4.37
CA THR A 96 17.97 6.33 -5.30
C THR A 96 17.47 6.64 -6.71
N GLY A 97 18.32 7.29 -7.50
CA GLY A 97 18.08 7.58 -8.92
C GLY A 97 17.70 9.03 -9.20
N ASN A 98 18.24 9.56 -10.28
CA ASN A 98 18.02 10.97 -10.68
C ASN A 98 16.82 11.16 -11.61
N THR A 99 16.65 10.26 -12.58
CA THR A 99 15.60 10.34 -13.59
C THR A 99 14.41 9.45 -13.24
N ILE A 100 14.69 8.20 -12.86
CA ILE A 100 13.67 7.27 -12.36
C ILE A 100 14.08 6.89 -10.95
N LYS A 101 13.22 7.22 -10.01
CA LYS A 101 13.44 6.88 -8.60
C LYS A 101 13.19 5.39 -8.37
N HIS A 102 14.03 4.77 -7.56
CA HIS A 102 13.92 3.38 -7.15
C HIS A 102 14.16 3.24 -5.66
N ILE A 103 13.51 2.26 -5.06
CA ILE A 103 13.75 1.80 -3.70
C ILE A 103 13.77 0.27 -3.72
N LEU A 104 14.73 -0.34 -3.03
CA LEU A 104 14.82 -1.79 -2.91
C LEU A 104 14.19 -2.26 -1.60
N ALA A 105 13.76 -3.51 -1.57
CA ALA A 105 13.28 -4.12 -0.32
C ALA A 105 14.37 -4.13 0.76
N SER A 106 15.66 -4.23 0.38
CA SER A 106 16.81 -4.09 1.29
C SER A 106 16.90 -2.70 1.91
N ASP A 107 16.60 -1.65 1.15
CA ASP A 107 16.69 -0.27 1.63
C ASP A 107 15.60 -0.01 2.69
N MET A 108 14.44 -0.65 2.55
CA MET A 108 13.35 -0.57 3.53
C MET A 108 13.67 -1.24 4.88
N GLN A 109 14.75 -2.02 4.99
CA GLN A 109 15.20 -2.58 6.28
C GLN A 109 15.72 -1.50 7.24
N GLU A 110 16.13 -0.36 6.70
CA GLU A 110 16.58 0.81 7.49
C GLU A 110 15.43 1.76 7.85
N PHE A 111 14.21 1.47 7.38
CA PHE A 111 13.05 2.30 7.66
C PHE A 111 12.54 2.07 9.08
N VAL A 112 12.40 3.15 9.84
CA VAL A 112 11.99 3.10 11.25
C VAL A 112 10.61 3.73 11.42
N VAL A 113 9.71 3.00 12.05
CA VAL A 113 8.37 3.46 12.44
C VAL A 113 8.19 3.42 13.94
N ASP A 114 7.49 4.41 14.48
CA ASP A 114 7.05 4.41 15.87
C ASP A 114 5.74 3.63 15.97
N ILE A 115 5.75 2.52 16.69
CA ILE A 115 4.61 1.60 16.78
C ILE A 115 4.05 1.63 18.21
N PRO A 116 2.81 2.11 18.42
CA PRO A 116 2.12 2.01 19.72
C PRO A 116 1.67 0.57 19.98
N LYS A 117 1.04 0.33 21.12
CA LYS A 117 0.46 -0.99 21.43
C LYS A 117 -0.58 -1.37 20.38
N TYR A 118 -0.69 -2.67 20.09
CA TYR A 118 -1.57 -3.18 19.05
C TYR A 118 -3.03 -2.70 19.16
N GLU A 119 -3.57 -2.66 20.38
CA GLU A 119 -4.94 -2.13 20.60
C GLU A 119 -5.08 -0.66 20.20
N GLU A 120 -4.06 0.14 20.43
CA GLU A 120 -4.03 1.54 20.02
C GLU A 120 -3.87 1.67 18.48
N GLN A 121 -3.06 0.83 17.85
CA GLN A 121 -2.97 0.76 16.37
C GLN A 121 -4.35 0.53 15.75
N LYS A 122 -5.14 -0.43 16.27
CA LYS A 122 -6.50 -0.70 15.78
C LYS A 122 -7.43 0.50 15.91
N VAL A 123 -7.37 1.21 17.03
CA VAL A 123 -8.20 2.41 17.23
C VAL A 123 -7.81 3.50 16.24
N ILE A 124 -6.52 3.77 16.07
CA ILE A 124 -6.01 4.77 15.12
C ILE A 124 -6.40 4.41 13.68
N ALA A 125 -6.15 3.16 13.26
CA ALA A 125 -6.51 2.68 11.93
C ALA A 125 -8.01 2.82 11.66
N SER A 126 -8.86 2.36 12.59
CA SER A 126 -10.31 2.49 12.47
C SER A 126 -10.78 3.94 12.34
N TYR A 127 -10.18 4.85 13.10
CA TYR A 127 -10.51 6.27 13.03
C TYR A 127 -10.24 6.84 11.63
N PHE A 128 -9.05 6.62 11.09
CA PHE A 128 -8.68 7.13 9.77
C PHE A 128 -9.43 6.43 8.63
N CYS A 129 -9.68 5.12 8.71
CA CYS A 129 -10.52 4.41 7.75
C CYS A 129 -11.94 5.00 7.71
N ASN A 130 -12.53 5.33 8.86
CA ASN A 130 -13.83 5.97 8.91
C ASN A 130 -13.82 7.37 8.28
N LEU A 131 -12.76 8.16 8.49
CA LEU A 131 -12.61 9.47 7.85
C LEU A 131 -12.50 9.33 6.32
N ASP A 132 -11.70 8.42 5.82
CA ASP A 132 -11.57 8.18 4.37
C ASP A 132 -12.89 7.76 3.74
N ASN A 133 -13.66 6.91 4.42
CA ASN A 133 -15.00 6.53 3.97
C ASN A 133 -15.94 7.73 3.90
N LEU A 134 -15.94 8.60 4.91
CA LEU A 134 -16.77 9.82 4.93
C LEU A 134 -16.38 10.78 3.81
N ILE A 135 -15.10 10.98 3.58
CA ILE A 135 -14.57 11.82 2.49
C ILE A 135 -15.03 11.26 1.14
N THR A 136 -14.87 9.95 0.92
CA THR A 136 -15.28 9.28 -0.32
C THR A 136 -16.78 9.41 -0.57
N LEU A 137 -17.60 9.20 0.45
CA LEU A 137 -19.06 9.36 0.35
C LEU A 137 -19.44 10.79 0.01
N HIS A 138 -18.81 11.77 0.65
CA HIS A 138 -19.07 13.18 0.38
C HIS A 138 -18.67 13.59 -1.04
N GLN A 139 -17.53 13.11 -1.53
CA GLN A 139 -17.08 13.34 -2.91
C GLN A 139 -18.09 12.77 -3.92
N ARG A 140 -18.56 11.53 -3.72
CA ARG A 140 -19.56 10.90 -4.60
C ARG A 140 -20.87 11.69 -4.61
N GLN A 141 -21.34 12.20 -3.47
CA GLN A 141 -22.52 13.05 -3.41
C GLN A 141 -22.31 14.35 -4.20
N THR A 142 -21.16 15.00 -4.03
CA THR A 142 -20.85 16.25 -4.74
C THR A 142 -20.82 16.06 -6.26
N ASP A 143 -20.26 14.94 -6.74
CA ASP A 143 -20.20 14.62 -8.17
C ASP A 143 -21.59 14.28 -8.75
N PHE A 144 -22.47 13.70 -7.94
CA PHE A 144 -23.85 13.46 -8.34
C PHE A 144 -24.64 14.75 -8.58
N TYR A 145 -24.43 15.80 -7.77
CA TYR A 145 -25.12 17.08 -7.90
C TYR A 145 -24.52 18.01 -8.97
N LYS A 146 -23.35 17.70 -9.52
CA LYS A 146 -22.72 18.46 -10.62
C LYS A 146 -23.11 17.99 -12.02
N LYS A 147 -23.86 16.89 -12.13
CA LYS A 147 -24.42 16.38 -13.39
C LYS A 147 -25.85 16.88 -13.57
#